data_76c0a5d5e0d2637bed2a88c6e05f2f5b
#
_entry.id   76c0a5d5e0d2637bed2a88c6e05f2f5b
#
_cell.length_a   1.000
_cell.length_b   1.000
_cell.length_c   1.000
_cell.angle_alpha   90.00
_cell.angle_beta   90.00
_cell.angle_gamma   90.00
#
_symmetry.space_group_name_H-M   'P 1'
#
loop_
_entity.id
_entity.type
_entity.pdbx_description
1 polymer ?
#
loop_
_entity_poly.entity_id
_entity_poly.type
_entity_poly.pdbx_seq_one_letter_code
_entity_poly.pdbx_strand_id
1 'polypeptide(L)'
;MKQAITYELLHEDKNSGARRGVVHTPHGDIQTPVFMPVGTQATVKSMTPEEVKGLGAQIILSNTYHLYLRPGEKIVKEAGGLHKFMNWDKPILTDCGGFQVFSLSELRTISEEGVEFRSHLDGSKHMFTPEKVMQIEEDLGADIIMSFDECCPYPSTYEYTKNSMERTTRWAVRCKEAHKNVEQQGLFGIIQGGFFKNLRKQSAEDLIKLDFPGYAIGGISVGEPKGEFLDILRYTTPLMPQNKPRYLMGVGTPDYLIEAALAGIDMCDCVLPTRIARNGTAMTWNGKVVIRNATYEKDFTPLDPECDCYTCKNYTRAYIRHLVKTKEILGTRLLSTHNLYFLTKLMERVRIEIENDNLLNFREEFYKKYGYTDEKE
;
A
#
# COMPACT_ATOMS: atom_id res chain seq x y z
N MET A 1 25.64 -13.83 -1.76
CA MET A 1 24.49 -13.99 -2.66
C MET A 1 23.99 -12.60 -3.05
N LYS A 2 23.60 -12.39 -4.30
CA LYS A 2 23.04 -11.11 -4.76
C LYS A 2 21.65 -10.95 -4.14
N GLN A 3 21.40 -9.84 -3.46
CA GLN A 3 20.06 -9.55 -2.93
C GLN A 3 19.14 -9.12 -4.08
N ALA A 4 17.90 -9.63 -4.09
CA ALA A 4 16.90 -9.26 -5.09
C ALA A 4 16.52 -7.77 -4.99
N ILE A 5 16.47 -7.24 -3.77
CA ILE A 5 16.06 -5.86 -3.49
C ILE A 5 17.23 -5.11 -2.84
N THR A 6 17.54 -3.92 -3.39
CA THR A 6 18.49 -2.97 -2.80
C THR A 6 17.90 -1.57 -2.83
N TYR A 7 18.42 -0.67 -2.00
CA TYR A 7 17.97 0.72 -1.91
C TYR A 7 19.14 1.68 -2.06
N GLU A 8 18.96 2.67 -2.90
CA GLU A 8 19.87 3.79 -3.08
C GLU A 8 19.20 5.08 -2.59
N LEU A 9 19.82 5.72 -1.58
CA LEU A 9 19.40 7.03 -1.09
C LEU A 9 20.04 8.12 -1.96
N LEU A 10 19.22 8.95 -2.60
CA LEU A 10 19.68 10.01 -3.51
C LEU A 10 19.74 11.38 -2.83
N HIS A 11 18.73 11.70 -1.99
CA HIS A 11 18.62 12.98 -1.31
C HIS A 11 17.81 12.86 -0.02
N GLU A 12 18.19 13.63 1.00
CA GLU A 12 17.43 13.82 2.23
C GLU A 12 17.00 15.29 2.31
N ASP A 13 15.71 15.54 2.52
CA ASP A 13 15.15 16.89 2.69
C ASP A 13 15.73 17.54 3.97
N LYS A 14 16.29 18.73 3.85
CA LYS A 14 16.96 19.41 4.95
C LYS A 14 16.01 19.88 6.07
N ASN A 15 14.72 19.97 5.77
CA ASN A 15 13.72 20.57 6.64
C ASN A 15 12.77 19.52 7.27
N SER A 16 12.88 18.26 6.85
CA SER A 16 12.01 17.19 7.32
C SER A 16 12.73 15.83 7.35
N GLY A 17 12.02 14.76 7.69
CA GLY A 17 12.55 13.39 7.58
C GLY A 17 12.41 12.78 6.17
N ALA A 18 11.89 13.54 5.21
CA ALA A 18 11.63 13.05 3.87
C ALA A 18 12.90 12.70 3.11
N ARG A 19 12.82 11.66 2.29
CA ARG A 19 13.96 11.17 1.53
C ARG A 19 13.57 10.74 0.12
N ARG A 20 14.45 10.98 -0.81
CA ARG A 20 14.38 10.62 -2.22
C ARG A 20 15.33 9.45 -2.46
N GLY A 21 14.85 8.38 -3.06
CA GLY A 21 15.69 7.22 -3.34
C GLY A 21 15.20 6.38 -4.51
N VAL A 22 15.87 5.25 -4.71
CA VAL A 22 15.52 4.24 -5.71
C VAL A 22 15.54 2.86 -5.05
N VAL A 23 14.46 2.11 -5.22
CA VAL A 23 14.44 0.67 -4.90
C VAL A 23 14.71 -0.10 -6.20
N HIS A 24 15.79 -0.87 -6.22
CA HIS A 24 16.13 -1.74 -7.35
C HIS A 24 15.49 -3.10 -7.14
N THR A 25 14.82 -3.61 -8.18
CA THR A 25 14.15 -4.92 -8.16
C THR A 25 14.49 -5.73 -9.41
N PRO A 26 14.20 -7.04 -9.45
CA PRO A 26 14.39 -7.85 -10.66
C PRO A 26 13.62 -7.36 -11.89
N HIS A 27 12.44 -6.71 -11.70
CA HIS A 27 11.61 -6.20 -12.79
C HIS A 27 11.71 -4.68 -12.98
N GLY A 28 12.75 -4.04 -12.46
CA GLY A 28 13.05 -2.63 -12.69
C GLY A 28 13.13 -1.78 -11.44
N ASP A 29 13.46 -0.52 -11.64
CA ASP A 29 13.70 0.46 -10.59
C ASP A 29 12.41 1.18 -10.19
N ILE A 30 12.28 1.48 -8.90
CA ILE A 30 11.16 2.20 -8.32
C ILE A 30 11.68 3.51 -7.72
N GLN A 31 11.23 4.62 -8.27
CA GLN A 31 11.56 5.96 -7.76
C GLN A 31 10.70 6.26 -6.51
N THR A 32 11.33 6.53 -5.38
CA THR A 32 10.65 6.74 -4.10
C THR A 32 10.70 8.20 -3.64
N PRO A 33 9.71 8.67 -2.87
CA PRO A 33 8.50 7.99 -2.42
C PRO A 33 7.55 7.61 -3.55
N VAL A 34 6.82 6.49 -3.38
CA VAL A 34 5.90 5.95 -4.38
C VAL A 34 4.57 5.52 -3.78
N PHE A 35 3.49 5.68 -4.54
CA PHE A 35 2.20 5.05 -4.28
C PHE A 35 2.02 3.81 -5.15
N MET A 36 1.59 2.71 -4.56
CA MET A 36 1.36 1.43 -5.22
C MET A 36 -0.15 1.21 -5.41
N PRO A 37 -0.66 1.22 -6.66
CA PRO A 37 -2.03 0.80 -6.94
C PRO A 37 -2.26 -0.66 -6.52
N VAL A 38 -3.44 -0.95 -5.95
CA VAL A 38 -3.75 -2.29 -5.46
C VAL A 38 -4.53 -3.09 -6.51
N GLY A 39 -3.94 -4.19 -6.91
CA GLY A 39 -4.51 -5.21 -7.79
C GLY A 39 -4.86 -6.49 -7.02
N THR A 40 -5.91 -6.45 -6.18
CA THR A 40 -6.28 -7.48 -5.21
C THR A 40 -6.32 -8.91 -5.77
N GLN A 41 -6.83 -9.09 -6.98
CA GLN A 41 -7.00 -10.39 -7.63
C GLN A 41 -6.27 -10.41 -8.98
N ALA A 42 -4.98 -10.11 -8.97
CA ALA A 42 -4.14 -9.96 -10.16
C ALA A 42 -4.71 -8.92 -11.16
N THR A 43 -5.41 -7.90 -10.67
CA THR A 43 -5.92 -6.80 -11.50
C THR A 43 -6.19 -5.56 -10.68
N VAL A 44 -5.72 -4.42 -11.15
CA VAL A 44 -6.19 -3.11 -10.67
C VAL A 44 -7.59 -2.93 -11.24
N LYS A 45 -8.58 -2.77 -10.35
CA LYS A 45 -10.01 -2.88 -10.74
C LYS A 45 -10.38 -1.98 -11.90
N SER A 46 -10.95 -2.61 -12.94
CA SER A 46 -11.47 -1.99 -14.16
C SER A 46 -10.39 -1.39 -15.08
N MET A 47 -9.12 -1.76 -14.92
CA MET A 47 -8.03 -1.24 -15.74
C MET A 47 -7.14 -2.36 -16.28
N THR A 48 -6.66 -2.20 -17.51
CA THR A 48 -5.63 -3.08 -18.07
C THR A 48 -4.24 -2.73 -17.52
N PRO A 49 -3.29 -3.66 -17.54
CA PRO A 49 -1.90 -3.37 -17.16
C PRO A 49 -1.28 -2.22 -17.95
N GLU A 50 -1.58 -2.12 -19.25
CA GLU A 50 -1.09 -1.04 -20.12
C GLU A 50 -1.64 0.33 -19.67
N GLU A 51 -2.91 0.39 -19.29
CA GLU A 51 -3.51 1.62 -18.74
C GLU A 51 -2.84 2.00 -17.43
N VAL A 52 -2.64 1.05 -16.51
CA VAL A 52 -1.97 1.31 -15.23
C VAL A 52 -0.53 1.78 -15.44
N LYS A 53 0.22 1.18 -16.38
CA LYS A 53 1.55 1.68 -16.79
C LYS A 53 1.48 3.10 -17.36
N GLY A 54 0.49 3.36 -18.20
CA GLY A 54 0.26 4.68 -18.81
C GLY A 54 -0.05 5.79 -17.80
N LEU A 55 -0.53 5.45 -16.61
CA LEU A 55 -0.70 6.42 -15.50
C LEU A 55 0.62 6.75 -14.78
N GLY A 56 1.72 6.08 -15.11
CA GLY A 56 3.01 6.23 -14.45
C GLY A 56 3.21 5.34 -13.22
N ALA A 57 2.36 4.34 -13.01
CA ALA A 57 2.55 3.36 -11.94
C ALA A 57 3.85 2.57 -12.17
N GLN A 58 4.71 2.53 -11.16
CA GLN A 58 6.02 1.88 -11.21
C GLN A 58 6.00 0.47 -10.61
N ILE A 59 5.09 0.25 -9.69
CA ILE A 59 4.88 -0.99 -8.93
C ILE A 59 3.40 -1.10 -8.61
N ILE A 60 2.89 -2.32 -8.50
CA ILE A 60 1.54 -2.62 -8.00
C ILE A 60 1.60 -3.57 -6.81
N LEU A 61 0.54 -3.58 -6.01
CA LEU A 61 0.37 -4.55 -4.93
C LEU A 61 -0.71 -5.56 -5.29
N SER A 62 -0.48 -6.84 -4.98
CA SER A 62 -1.49 -7.90 -5.05
C SER A 62 -1.64 -8.60 -3.69
N ASN A 63 -2.83 -9.15 -3.42
CA ASN A 63 -3.12 -9.71 -2.09
C ASN A 63 -3.03 -11.24 -2.10
N THR A 64 -2.10 -11.77 -1.35
CA THR A 64 -1.81 -13.21 -1.21
C THR A 64 -3.01 -14.02 -0.76
N TYR A 65 -3.75 -13.57 0.24
CA TYR A 65 -4.98 -14.24 0.71
C TYR A 65 -6.01 -14.46 -0.41
N HIS A 66 -6.29 -13.42 -1.20
CA HIS A 66 -7.27 -13.51 -2.28
C HIS A 66 -6.80 -14.42 -3.41
N LEU A 67 -5.53 -14.34 -3.78
CA LEU A 67 -4.93 -15.13 -4.85
C LEU A 67 -4.79 -16.61 -4.46
N TYR A 68 -4.50 -16.90 -3.19
CA TYR A 68 -4.50 -18.24 -2.64
C TYR A 68 -5.88 -18.90 -2.71
N LEU A 69 -6.94 -18.18 -2.33
CA LEU A 69 -8.30 -18.72 -2.39
C LEU A 69 -8.82 -18.82 -3.82
N ARG A 70 -8.43 -17.90 -4.69
CA ARG A 70 -8.87 -17.86 -6.09
C ARG A 70 -7.94 -17.02 -6.97
N PRO A 71 -7.32 -17.55 -8.01
CA PRO A 71 -7.52 -18.89 -8.59
C PRO A 71 -6.78 -20.01 -7.86
N GLY A 72 -5.93 -19.72 -6.90
CA GLY A 72 -4.97 -20.58 -6.24
C GLY A 72 -3.54 -20.32 -6.73
N GLU A 73 -2.59 -20.33 -5.80
CA GLU A 73 -1.18 -20.04 -6.06
C GLU A 73 -0.55 -20.99 -7.10
N LYS A 74 -1.01 -22.26 -7.13
CA LYS A 74 -0.49 -23.24 -8.07
C LYS A 74 -0.82 -22.92 -9.51
N ILE A 75 -2.06 -22.44 -9.78
CA ILE A 75 -2.46 -22.00 -11.12
C ILE A 75 -1.61 -20.81 -11.56
N VAL A 76 -1.36 -19.85 -10.67
CA VAL A 76 -0.50 -18.70 -10.96
C VAL A 76 0.92 -19.15 -11.26
N LYS A 77 1.47 -20.09 -10.47
CA LYS A 77 2.80 -20.68 -10.69
C LYS A 77 2.91 -21.36 -12.06
N GLU A 78 1.92 -22.19 -12.43
CA GLU A 78 1.86 -22.86 -13.74
C GLU A 78 1.80 -21.87 -14.90
N ALA A 79 1.16 -20.70 -14.70
CA ALA A 79 1.16 -19.60 -15.66
C ALA A 79 2.50 -18.84 -15.76
N GLY A 80 3.47 -19.17 -14.89
CA GLY A 80 4.79 -18.55 -14.84
C GLY A 80 4.89 -17.35 -13.89
N GLY A 81 4.06 -17.31 -12.85
CA GLY A 81 3.99 -16.27 -11.83
C GLY A 81 3.05 -15.12 -12.19
N LEU A 82 2.85 -14.20 -11.23
CA LEU A 82 1.90 -13.08 -11.39
C LEU A 82 2.21 -12.19 -12.59
N HIS A 83 3.49 -11.91 -12.85
CA HIS A 83 3.91 -11.09 -13.99
C HIS A 83 3.37 -11.60 -15.32
N LYS A 84 3.53 -12.89 -15.58
CA LYS A 84 2.99 -13.51 -16.80
C LYS A 84 1.48 -13.69 -16.75
N PHE A 85 0.96 -14.10 -15.59
CA PHE A 85 -0.47 -14.37 -15.42
C PHE A 85 -1.33 -13.12 -15.71
N MET A 86 -0.88 -11.92 -15.28
CA MET A 86 -1.62 -10.68 -15.49
C MET A 86 -1.04 -9.75 -16.57
N ASN A 87 0.00 -10.16 -17.29
CA ASN A 87 0.69 -9.37 -18.31
C ASN A 87 1.27 -8.04 -17.74
N TRP A 88 1.90 -8.12 -16.58
CA TRP A 88 2.55 -6.97 -15.92
C TRP A 88 4.06 -7.19 -15.86
N ASP A 89 4.85 -6.29 -16.47
CA ASP A 89 6.31 -6.43 -16.63
C ASP A 89 7.13 -5.55 -15.68
N LYS A 90 6.49 -4.86 -14.74
CA LYS A 90 7.13 -4.03 -13.72
C LYS A 90 7.06 -4.69 -12.34
N PRO A 91 7.71 -4.12 -11.30
CA PRO A 91 7.68 -4.68 -9.96
C PRO A 91 6.28 -4.97 -9.42
N ILE A 92 6.19 -6.03 -8.63
CA ILE A 92 5.01 -6.42 -7.86
C ILE A 92 5.42 -6.61 -6.40
N LEU A 93 4.59 -6.10 -5.47
CA LEU A 93 4.62 -6.46 -4.07
C LEU A 93 3.40 -7.33 -3.75
N THR A 94 3.59 -8.45 -3.04
CA THR A 94 2.49 -9.21 -2.44
C THR A 94 2.51 -9.03 -0.93
N ASP A 95 1.33 -8.77 -0.33
CA ASP A 95 1.17 -8.80 1.11
C ASP A 95 1.18 -10.26 1.62
N CYS A 96 1.36 -10.46 2.92
CA CYS A 96 1.39 -11.80 3.51
C CYS A 96 -0.01 -12.44 3.69
N GLY A 97 -1.09 -11.71 3.42
CA GLY A 97 -2.47 -12.14 3.68
C GLY A 97 -2.92 -12.05 5.14
N GLY A 98 -2.06 -11.67 6.07
CA GLY A 98 -2.36 -11.58 7.50
C GLY A 98 -3.56 -10.67 7.77
N PHE A 99 -3.52 -9.43 7.31
CA PHE A 99 -4.62 -8.48 7.50
C PHE A 99 -5.96 -8.99 6.96
N GLN A 100 -6.00 -9.65 5.79
CA GLN A 100 -7.22 -10.17 5.20
C GLN A 100 -7.79 -11.34 6.00
N VAL A 101 -6.95 -12.22 6.53
CA VAL A 101 -7.37 -13.28 7.45
C VAL A 101 -8.00 -12.67 8.69
N PHE A 102 -7.43 -11.57 9.24
CA PHE A 102 -7.97 -10.89 10.41
C PHE A 102 -9.24 -10.10 10.13
N SER A 103 -9.38 -9.49 8.97
CA SER A 103 -10.50 -8.60 8.64
C SER A 103 -11.69 -9.29 7.96
N LEU A 104 -11.48 -10.39 7.23
CA LEU A 104 -12.50 -11.05 6.42
C LEU A 104 -12.97 -12.41 6.99
N SER A 105 -12.24 -13.00 7.92
CA SER A 105 -12.62 -14.27 8.53
C SER A 105 -13.23 -14.05 9.91
N GLU A 106 -14.54 -14.24 10.02
CA GLU A 106 -15.25 -14.18 11.32
C GLU A 106 -14.84 -15.32 12.26
N LEU A 107 -14.47 -16.49 11.69
CA LEU A 107 -14.05 -17.67 12.42
C LEU A 107 -12.56 -17.93 12.15
N ARG A 108 -11.72 -17.45 13.04
CA ARG A 108 -10.28 -17.71 13.02
C ARG A 108 -9.77 -18.12 14.41
N THR A 109 -8.75 -18.95 14.42
CA THR A 109 -8.02 -19.34 15.62
C THR A 109 -6.54 -19.05 15.41
N ILE A 110 -5.97 -18.23 16.28
CA ILE A 110 -4.57 -17.85 16.26
C ILE A 110 -3.82 -18.73 17.27
N SER A 111 -2.73 -19.31 16.84
CA SER A 111 -1.80 -20.08 17.66
C SER A 111 -0.36 -19.67 17.37
N GLU A 112 0.59 -20.23 18.09
CA GLU A 112 2.01 -20.03 17.78
C GLU A 112 2.41 -20.64 16.41
N GLU A 113 1.71 -21.69 16.01
CA GLU A 113 1.97 -22.34 14.72
C GLU A 113 1.55 -21.49 13.54
N GLY A 114 0.42 -20.78 13.66
CA GLY A 114 -0.15 -19.94 12.60
C GLY A 114 -1.61 -19.61 12.87
N VAL A 115 -2.38 -19.40 11.80
CA VAL A 115 -3.79 -19.01 11.85
C VAL A 115 -4.65 -19.99 11.06
N GLU A 116 -5.55 -20.69 11.77
CA GLU A 116 -6.65 -21.42 11.15
C GLU A 116 -7.80 -20.46 10.85
N PHE A 117 -8.34 -20.49 9.65
CA PHE A 117 -9.46 -19.63 9.25
C PHE A 117 -10.41 -20.34 8.29
N ARG A 118 -11.60 -19.77 8.15
CA ARG A 118 -12.56 -20.20 7.10
C ARG A 118 -12.57 -19.22 5.94
N SER A 119 -12.54 -19.78 4.72
CA SER A 119 -12.69 -19.03 3.49
C SER A 119 -14.03 -18.27 3.47
N HIS A 120 -14.00 -16.99 3.15
CA HIS A 120 -15.19 -16.17 2.93
C HIS A 120 -15.95 -16.51 1.64
N LEU A 121 -15.35 -17.34 0.77
CA LEU A 121 -15.93 -17.72 -0.52
C LEU A 121 -16.86 -18.94 -0.39
N ASP A 122 -16.44 -19.95 0.38
CA ASP A 122 -17.08 -21.28 0.42
C ASP A 122 -17.11 -21.89 1.83
N GLY A 123 -16.55 -21.20 2.84
CA GLY A 123 -16.49 -21.69 4.23
C GLY A 123 -15.47 -22.79 4.48
N SER A 124 -14.67 -23.19 3.50
CA SER A 124 -13.62 -24.20 3.66
C SER A 124 -12.59 -23.77 4.72
N LYS A 125 -12.03 -24.76 5.44
CA LYS A 125 -10.99 -24.52 6.45
C LYS A 125 -9.62 -24.48 5.82
N HIS A 126 -8.82 -23.48 6.23
CA HIS A 126 -7.44 -23.29 5.79
C HIS A 126 -6.55 -22.99 6.98
N MET A 127 -5.26 -23.31 6.84
CA MET A 127 -4.22 -22.99 7.81
C MET A 127 -3.10 -22.22 7.13
N PHE A 128 -2.83 -21.00 7.61
CA PHE A 128 -1.65 -20.23 7.26
C PHE A 128 -0.62 -20.38 8.38
N THR A 129 0.52 -20.93 8.05
CA THR A 129 1.75 -20.87 8.86
C THR A 129 2.75 -19.98 8.14
N PRO A 130 3.77 -19.44 8.83
CA PRO A 130 4.84 -18.70 8.17
C PRO A 130 5.44 -19.41 6.96
N GLU A 131 5.69 -20.72 7.09
CA GLU A 131 6.27 -21.53 6.02
C GLU A 131 5.29 -21.68 4.83
N LYS A 132 4.00 -21.88 5.12
CA LYS A 132 2.98 -21.99 4.07
C LYS A 132 2.80 -20.67 3.33
N VAL A 133 2.83 -19.54 4.02
CA VAL A 133 2.74 -18.21 3.39
C VAL A 133 3.95 -17.97 2.50
N MET A 134 5.16 -18.29 2.95
CA MET A 134 6.36 -18.18 2.10
C MET A 134 6.27 -19.03 0.85
N GLN A 135 5.77 -20.27 0.95
CA GLN A 135 5.56 -21.12 -0.22
C GLN A 135 4.54 -20.53 -1.21
N ILE A 136 3.44 -19.93 -0.68
CA ILE A 136 2.44 -19.27 -1.53
C ILE A 136 3.04 -18.05 -2.23
N GLU A 137 3.76 -17.19 -1.51
CA GLU A 137 4.37 -15.99 -2.09
C GLU A 137 5.47 -16.31 -3.11
N GLU A 138 6.25 -17.38 -2.89
CA GLU A 138 7.20 -17.88 -3.88
C GLU A 138 6.51 -18.39 -5.14
N ASP A 139 5.38 -19.08 -5.00
CA ASP A 139 4.58 -19.57 -6.14
C ASP A 139 3.90 -18.42 -6.91
N LEU A 140 3.51 -17.34 -6.23
CA LEU A 140 2.99 -16.12 -6.85
C LEU A 140 4.08 -15.34 -7.62
N GLY A 141 5.33 -15.33 -7.13
CA GLY A 141 6.49 -14.80 -7.85
C GLY A 141 6.57 -13.28 -7.91
N ALA A 142 6.13 -12.56 -6.86
CA ALA A 142 6.32 -11.11 -6.74
C ALA A 142 7.78 -10.75 -6.43
N ASP A 143 8.21 -9.50 -6.72
CA ASP A 143 9.57 -9.01 -6.41
C ASP A 143 9.76 -8.78 -4.92
N ILE A 144 8.74 -8.20 -4.26
CA ILE A 144 8.73 -7.92 -2.83
C ILE A 144 7.63 -8.75 -2.20
N ILE A 145 7.99 -9.48 -1.15
CA ILE A 145 7.06 -10.30 -0.36
C ILE A 145 7.14 -9.91 1.11
N MET A 146 6.06 -10.15 1.86
CA MET A 146 5.95 -9.71 3.25
C MET A 146 6.02 -10.88 4.22
N SER A 147 6.70 -10.71 5.36
CA SER A 147 6.67 -11.71 6.42
C SER A 147 5.24 -11.84 7.00
N PHE A 148 4.86 -13.07 7.35
CA PHE A 148 3.55 -13.31 7.95
C PHE A 148 3.46 -12.64 9.32
N ASP A 149 2.41 -11.85 9.54
CA ASP A 149 2.22 -11.05 10.74
C ASP A 149 0.82 -11.17 11.34
N GLU A 150 0.69 -10.78 12.58
CA GLU A 150 -0.60 -10.58 13.25
C GLU A 150 -0.86 -9.10 13.42
N CYS A 151 -1.84 -8.58 12.67
CA CYS A 151 -2.30 -7.19 12.79
C CYS A 151 -3.25 -7.06 13.98
N CYS A 152 -2.86 -6.33 15.03
CA CYS A 152 -3.73 -6.04 16.17
C CYS A 152 -4.91 -5.14 15.78
N PRO A 153 -6.12 -5.39 16.31
CA PRO A 153 -7.22 -4.44 16.18
C PRO A 153 -6.95 -3.14 16.95
N TYR A 154 -7.63 -2.07 16.57
CA TYR A 154 -7.64 -0.82 17.32
C TYR A 154 -9.05 -0.57 17.91
N PRO A 155 -9.18 -0.18 19.19
CA PRO A 155 -8.14 -0.19 20.21
C PRO A 155 -7.78 -1.62 20.69
N SER A 156 -6.57 -1.78 21.25
CA SER A 156 -6.10 -3.06 21.82
C SER A 156 -5.40 -2.81 23.15
N THR A 157 -5.46 -3.82 24.05
CA THR A 157 -4.75 -3.74 25.32
C THR A 157 -3.23 -3.89 25.12
N TYR A 158 -2.44 -3.33 26.03
CA TYR A 158 -0.98 -3.46 26.00
C TYR A 158 -0.54 -4.94 25.97
N GLU A 159 -1.14 -5.77 26.81
CA GLU A 159 -0.78 -7.18 26.92
C GLU A 159 -1.08 -7.97 25.63
N TYR A 160 -2.26 -7.75 25.04
CA TYR A 160 -2.58 -8.38 23.74
C TYR A 160 -1.61 -7.92 22.65
N THR A 161 -1.36 -6.61 22.57
CA THR A 161 -0.47 -6.03 21.56
C THR A 161 0.96 -6.56 21.71
N LYS A 162 1.44 -6.71 22.95
CA LYS A 162 2.76 -7.28 23.22
C LYS A 162 2.85 -8.73 22.75
N ASN A 163 1.89 -9.57 23.12
CA ASN A 163 1.89 -10.99 22.74
C ASN A 163 1.80 -11.17 21.22
N SER A 164 0.98 -10.37 20.55
CA SER A 164 0.84 -10.35 19.09
C SER A 164 2.14 -9.91 18.40
N MET A 165 2.77 -8.84 18.89
CA MET A 165 4.02 -8.33 18.36
C MET A 165 5.16 -9.35 18.52
N GLU A 166 5.29 -9.95 19.68
CA GLU A 166 6.30 -10.99 19.94
C GLU A 166 6.09 -12.23 19.05
N ARG A 167 4.82 -12.65 18.84
CA ARG A 167 4.47 -13.72 17.89
C ARG A 167 4.86 -13.35 16.46
N THR A 168 4.52 -12.14 16.03
CA THR A 168 4.92 -11.62 14.70
C THR A 168 6.44 -11.69 14.52
N THR A 169 7.22 -11.32 15.53
CA THR A 169 8.70 -11.43 15.49
C THR A 169 9.15 -12.88 15.32
N ARG A 170 8.58 -13.82 16.07
CA ARG A 170 8.91 -15.26 15.92
C ARG A 170 8.50 -15.81 14.55
N TRP A 171 7.35 -15.40 14.03
CA TRP A 171 6.91 -15.76 12.68
C TRP A 171 7.82 -15.16 11.60
N ALA A 172 8.35 -13.95 11.78
CA ALA A 172 9.31 -13.35 10.86
C ALA A 172 10.61 -14.15 10.76
N VAL A 173 11.10 -14.72 11.89
CA VAL A 173 12.24 -15.66 11.89
C VAL A 173 11.93 -16.88 11.03
N ARG A 174 10.78 -17.53 11.26
CA ARG A 174 10.33 -18.71 10.50
C ARG A 174 10.14 -18.41 9.02
N CYS A 175 9.56 -17.24 8.68
CA CYS A 175 9.47 -16.77 7.29
C CYS A 175 10.85 -16.67 6.65
N LYS A 176 11.81 -16.05 7.33
CA LYS A 176 13.17 -15.89 6.81
C LYS A 176 13.87 -17.23 6.58
N GLU A 177 13.69 -18.19 7.48
CA GLU A 177 14.25 -19.54 7.34
C GLU A 177 13.57 -20.35 6.21
N ALA A 178 12.27 -20.14 6.02
CA ALA A 178 11.48 -20.84 4.99
C ALA A 178 11.71 -20.27 3.59
N HIS A 179 11.95 -18.95 3.46
CA HIS A 179 12.14 -18.29 2.17
C HIS A 179 13.41 -18.75 1.49
N LYS A 180 13.30 -19.28 0.26
CA LYS A 180 14.42 -19.85 -0.52
C LYS A 180 14.77 -19.04 -1.76
N ASN A 181 13.82 -18.28 -2.32
CA ASN A 181 13.99 -17.58 -3.59
C ASN A 181 14.64 -16.18 -3.44
N VAL A 182 15.66 -16.07 -2.57
CA VAL A 182 16.26 -14.80 -2.13
C VAL A 182 16.93 -13.97 -3.25
N GLU A 183 17.26 -14.59 -4.38
CA GLU A 183 17.87 -13.88 -5.52
C GLU A 183 16.84 -13.22 -6.45
N GLN A 184 15.56 -13.61 -6.34
CA GLN A 184 14.48 -13.11 -7.17
C GLN A 184 13.42 -12.35 -6.35
N GLN A 185 13.34 -12.59 -5.04
CA GLN A 185 12.35 -11.99 -4.17
C GLN A 185 13.00 -11.43 -2.90
N GLY A 186 12.59 -10.21 -2.52
CA GLY A 186 12.99 -9.59 -1.25
C GLY A 186 11.90 -9.73 -0.20
N LEU A 187 12.20 -10.45 0.90
CA LEU A 187 11.30 -10.59 2.03
C LEU A 187 11.43 -9.39 2.98
N PHE A 188 10.34 -8.63 3.17
CA PHE A 188 10.30 -7.50 4.10
C PHE A 188 9.75 -7.91 5.46
N GLY A 189 10.37 -7.40 6.53
CA GLY A 189 9.87 -7.54 7.90
C GLY A 189 8.80 -6.49 8.22
N ILE A 190 7.80 -6.84 9.04
CA ILE A 190 6.71 -5.94 9.43
C ILE A 190 6.84 -5.56 10.91
N ILE A 191 7.13 -4.30 11.20
CA ILE A 191 7.19 -3.74 12.55
C ILE A 191 5.76 -3.58 13.07
N GLN A 192 5.45 -4.27 14.18
CA GLN A 192 4.19 -4.22 14.90
C GLN A 192 4.38 -3.52 16.27
N GLY A 193 3.36 -3.50 17.11
CA GLY A 193 3.41 -2.92 18.47
C GLY A 193 2.29 -1.92 18.75
N GLY A 194 1.29 -1.84 17.84
CA GLY A 194 0.10 -0.98 17.98
C GLY A 194 0.50 0.47 18.23
N PHE A 195 -0.10 1.08 19.25
CA PHE A 195 0.12 2.47 19.63
C PHE A 195 1.03 2.62 20.87
N PHE A 196 1.83 1.58 21.16
CA PHE A 196 2.76 1.56 22.29
C PHE A 196 4.21 1.72 21.82
N LYS A 197 4.81 2.91 22.06
CA LYS A 197 6.15 3.29 21.58
C LYS A 197 7.24 2.28 21.99
N ASN A 198 7.19 1.77 23.22
CA ASN A 198 8.16 0.78 23.68
C ASN A 198 8.05 -0.54 22.92
N LEU A 199 6.84 -0.97 22.55
CA LEU A 199 6.62 -2.19 21.75
C LEU A 199 7.08 -1.96 20.28
N ARG A 200 6.81 -0.79 19.71
CA ARG A 200 7.33 -0.40 18.38
C ARG A 200 8.85 -0.47 18.35
N LYS A 201 9.49 0.08 19.38
CA LYS A 201 10.96 0.05 19.50
C LYS A 201 11.47 -1.38 19.59
N GLN A 202 10.90 -2.20 20.48
CA GLN A 202 11.29 -3.61 20.61
C GLN A 202 11.13 -4.37 19.29
N SER A 203 9.96 -4.24 18.63
CA SER A 203 9.71 -4.88 17.34
C SER A 203 10.74 -4.48 16.29
N ALA A 204 11.05 -3.19 16.17
CA ALA A 204 12.03 -2.69 15.23
C ALA A 204 13.44 -3.26 15.53
N GLU A 205 13.90 -3.19 16.77
CA GLU A 205 15.21 -3.70 17.19
C GLU A 205 15.35 -5.21 16.92
N ASP A 206 14.31 -5.99 17.17
CA ASP A 206 14.35 -7.44 16.97
C ASP A 206 14.32 -7.81 15.48
N LEU A 207 13.52 -7.13 14.67
CA LEU A 207 13.46 -7.39 13.23
C LEU A 207 14.72 -6.91 12.50
N ILE A 208 15.35 -5.80 12.93
CA ILE A 208 16.59 -5.30 12.32
C ILE A 208 17.75 -6.31 12.49
N LYS A 209 17.80 -7.03 13.61
CA LYS A 209 18.79 -8.13 13.82
C LYS A 209 18.64 -9.25 12.78
N LEU A 210 17.46 -9.41 12.20
CA LEU A 210 17.21 -10.39 11.14
C LEU A 210 17.70 -9.92 9.76
N ASP A 211 18.09 -8.66 9.60
CA ASP A 211 18.63 -8.07 8.36
C ASP A 211 17.78 -8.39 7.10
N PHE A 212 16.54 -7.93 7.10
CA PHE A 212 15.69 -7.99 5.92
C PHE A 212 16.13 -6.96 4.87
N PRO A 213 15.88 -7.19 3.56
CA PRO A 213 16.16 -6.21 2.50
C PRO A 213 15.29 -4.95 2.58
N GLY A 214 14.20 -4.98 3.35
CA GLY A 214 13.32 -3.83 3.61
C GLY A 214 12.42 -4.06 4.82
N TYR A 215 11.77 -3.00 5.28
CA TYR A 215 10.91 -3.04 6.46
C TYR A 215 9.62 -2.28 6.23
N ALA A 216 8.53 -2.80 6.80
CA ALA A 216 7.23 -2.14 6.78
C ALA A 216 6.78 -1.75 8.20
N ILE A 217 5.92 -0.75 8.28
CA ILE A 217 5.14 -0.40 9.47
C ILE A 217 3.73 -0.95 9.26
N GLY A 218 3.35 -1.93 10.08
CA GLY A 218 2.00 -2.48 10.13
C GLY A 218 1.24 -2.05 11.39
N GLY A 219 -0.05 -2.40 11.47
CA GLY A 219 -0.89 -2.17 12.66
C GLY A 219 -1.17 -0.71 12.99
N ILE A 220 -1.11 0.18 12.00
CA ILE A 220 -1.63 1.55 12.02
C ILE A 220 -2.47 1.78 10.75
N SER A 221 -3.27 2.85 10.70
CA SER A 221 -4.32 3.04 9.68
C SER A 221 -5.44 1.99 9.79
N VAL A 222 -5.79 1.63 11.03
CA VAL A 222 -6.79 0.61 11.38
C VAL A 222 -8.02 1.19 12.10
N GLY A 223 -8.20 2.53 12.05
CA GLY A 223 -9.34 3.24 12.61
C GLY A 223 -9.02 4.20 13.76
N GLU A 224 -7.76 4.43 14.06
CA GLU A 224 -7.28 5.40 15.04
C GLU A 224 -7.45 6.86 14.58
N PRO A 225 -7.51 7.82 15.51
CA PRO A 225 -7.44 9.24 15.20
C PRO A 225 -6.12 9.63 14.51
N LYS A 226 -6.19 10.60 13.58
CA LYS A 226 -5.02 11.07 12.79
C LYS A 226 -3.83 11.49 13.68
N GLY A 227 -4.10 12.11 14.82
CA GLY A 227 -3.03 12.55 15.75
C GLY A 227 -2.24 11.36 16.31
N GLU A 228 -2.90 10.27 16.69
CA GLU A 228 -2.26 9.05 17.19
C GLU A 228 -1.48 8.34 16.07
N PHE A 229 -2.08 8.27 14.87
CA PHE A 229 -1.41 7.74 13.69
C PHE A 229 -0.08 8.48 13.43
N LEU A 230 -0.11 9.81 13.38
CA LEU A 230 1.08 10.63 13.11
C LEU A 230 2.13 10.51 14.22
N ASP A 231 1.72 10.45 15.50
CA ASP A 231 2.65 10.28 16.61
C ASP A 231 3.41 8.96 16.53
N ILE A 232 2.72 7.85 16.23
CA ILE A 232 3.34 6.53 16.08
C ILE A 232 4.17 6.44 14.79
N LEU A 233 3.71 6.99 13.69
CA LEU A 233 4.46 7.03 12.44
C LEU A 233 5.81 7.74 12.63
N ARG A 234 5.78 8.97 13.16
CA ARG A 234 6.97 9.79 13.40
C ARG A 234 7.92 9.19 14.43
N TYR A 235 7.39 8.43 15.39
CA TYR A 235 8.21 7.70 16.36
C TYR A 235 8.87 6.48 15.74
N THR A 236 8.14 5.71 14.93
CA THR A 236 8.60 4.40 14.43
C THR A 236 9.57 4.54 13.26
N THR A 237 9.32 5.48 12.33
CA THR A 237 10.12 5.60 11.10
C THR A 237 11.61 5.81 11.35
N PRO A 238 12.07 6.66 12.29
CA PRO A 238 13.50 6.84 12.59
C PRO A 238 14.20 5.60 13.16
N LEU A 239 13.43 4.61 13.66
CA LEU A 239 13.98 3.35 14.13
C LEU A 239 14.40 2.43 12.97
N MET A 240 13.87 2.66 11.78
CA MET A 240 14.15 1.84 10.60
C MET A 240 15.48 2.23 9.94
N PRO A 241 16.26 1.26 9.40
CA PRO A 241 17.54 1.53 8.76
C PRO A 241 17.43 2.54 7.61
N GLN A 242 18.45 3.41 7.47
CA GLN A 242 18.46 4.42 6.40
C GLN A 242 18.77 3.80 5.01
N ASN A 243 19.54 2.74 4.98
CA ASN A 243 19.98 2.06 3.75
C ASN A 243 19.00 0.96 3.28
N LYS A 244 17.78 0.94 3.79
CA LYS A 244 16.73 -0.02 3.41
C LYS A 244 15.45 0.73 3.06
N PRO A 245 14.63 0.22 2.12
CA PRO A 245 13.32 0.80 1.84
C PRO A 245 12.37 0.65 3.02
N ARG A 246 11.54 1.68 3.22
CA ARG A 246 10.54 1.79 4.30
C ARG A 246 9.15 1.84 3.71
N TYR A 247 8.32 0.89 4.08
CA TYR A 247 6.97 0.76 3.57
C TYR A 247 5.94 1.01 4.68
N LEU A 248 4.96 1.88 4.42
CA LEU A 248 3.82 2.12 5.28
C LEU A 248 2.58 1.50 4.65
N MET A 249 2.00 0.49 5.34
CA MET A 249 0.95 -0.35 4.79
C MET A 249 -0.44 0.31 4.88
N GLY A 250 -1.23 0.22 3.81
CA GLY A 250 -2.66 0.55 3.79
C GLY A 250 -3.01 2.04 3.78
N VAL A 251 -2.07 2.92 3.43
CA VAL A 251 -2.23 4.38 3.45
C VAL A 251 -2.33 4.96 2.04
N GLY A 252 -3.37 5.77 1.76
CA GLY A 252 -3.60 6.28 0.40
C GLY A 252 -4.51 7.49 0.26
N THR A 253 -4.78 8.26 1.34
CA THR A 253 -5.32 9.61 1.19
C THR A 253 -4.18 10.59 0.92
N PRO A 254 -4.40 11.66 0.15
CA PRO A 254 -3.34 12.60 -0.23
C PRO A 254 -2.57 13.19 0.96
N ASP A 255 -3.27 13.56 2.02
CA ASP A 255 -2.67 14.11 3.25
C ASP A 255 -1.78 13.08 3.97
N TYR A 256 -2.27 11.85 4.13
CA TYR A 256 -1.48 10.78 4.77
C TYR A 256 -0.26 10.39 3.93
N LEU A 257 -0.34 10.44 2.59
CA LEU A 257 0.81 10.18 1.71
C LEU A 257 1.90 11.27 1.88
N ILE A 258 1.49 12.54 1.98
CA ILE A 258 2.43 13.65 2.22
C ILE A 258 3.06 13.51 3.62
N GLU A 259 2.27 13.23 4.65
CA GLU A 259 2.77 13.02 6.01
C GLU A 259 3.70 11.80 6.11
N ALA A 260 3.39 10.72 5.39
CA ALA A 260 4.27 9.55 5.31
C ALA A 260 5.61 9.90 4.67
N ALA A 261 5.60 10.65 3.57
CA ALA A 261 6.83 11.14 2.94
C ALA A 261 7.64 12.04 3.87
N LEU A 262 7.00 13.01 4.56
CA LEU A 262 7.65 13.87 5.55
C LEU A 262 8.29 13.10 6.71
N ALA A 263 7.70 11.96 7.09
CA ALA A 263 8.25 11.08 8.11
C ALA A 263 9.41 10.21 7.60
N GLY A 264 9.67 10.15 6.29
CA GLY A 264 10.75 9.35 5.69
C GLY A 264 10.32 7.97 5.21
N ILE A 265 9.05 7.79 4.84
CA ILE A 265 8.52 6.59 4.20
C ILE A 265 8.75 6.64 2.69
N ASP A 266 9.10 5.49 2.11
CA ASP A 266 9.39 5.35 0.68
C ASP A 266 8.23 4.80 -0.14
N MET A 267 7.40 3.94 0.46
CA MET A 267 6.37 3.17 -0.25
C MET A 267 5.07 3.18 0.54
N CYS A 268 3.95 3.40 -0.15
CA CYS A 268 2.60 3.29 0.39
C CYS A 268 1.67 2.61 -0.61
N ASP A 269 0.66 1.91 -0.12
CA ASP A 269 -0.41 1.30 -0.92
C ASP A 269 -1.78 1.62 -0.33
N CYS A 270 -2.80 1.63 -1.14
CA CYS A 270 -4.18 1.62 -0.64
C CYS A 270 -5.19 1.27 -1.75
N VAL A 271 -6.25 0.56 -1.39
CA VAL A 271 -7.40 0.32 -2.29
C VAL A 271 -8.32 1.54 -2.42
N LEU A 272 -8.12 2.57 -1.57
CA LEU A 272 -9.03 3.71 -1.45
C LEU A 272 -9.29 4.42 -2.78
N PRO A 273 -8.29 4.74 -3.64
CA PRO A 273 -8.53 5.49 -4.87
C PRO A 273 -9.56 4.83 -5.78
N THR A 274 -9.44 3.53 -6.01
CA THR A 274 -10.38 2.76 -6.83
C THR A 274 -11.69 2.46 -6.08
N ARG A 275 -11.64 2.31 -4.74
CA ARG A 275 -12.83 2.10 -3.92
C ARG A 275 -13.76 3.31 -3.95
N ILE A 276 -13.25 4.52 -3.69
CA ILE A 276 -14.07 5.74 -3.72
C ILE A 276 -14.52 6.10 -5.14
N ALA A 277 -13.72 5.81 -6.17
CA ALA A 277 -14.09 5.96 -7.56
C ALA A 277 -15.37 5.16 -7.89
N ARG A 278 -15.44 3.89 -7.44
CA ARG A 278 -16.65 3.06 -7.62
C ARG A 278 -17.87 3.62 -6.88
N ASN A 279 -17.64 4.44 -5.86
CA ASN A 279 -18.69 5.15 -5.13
C ASN A 279 -18.96 6.56 -5.67
N GLY A 280 -18.34 6.95 -6.78
CA GLY A 280 -18.56 8.22 -7.46
C GLY A 280 -17.79 9.40 -6.86
N THR A 281 -16.64 9.16 -6.23
CA THR A 281 -15.80 10.21 -5.66
C THR A 281 -14.46 10.28 -6.38
N ALA A 282 -14.07 11.49 -6.79
CA ALA A 282 -12.75 11.82 -7.32
C ALA A 282 -11.91 12.60 -6.31
N MET A 283 -10.59 12.37 -6.33
CA MET A 283 -9.58 13.19 -5.69
C MET A 283 -9.09 14.21 -6.72
N THR A 284 -9.07 15.49 -6.41
CA THR A 284 -8.58 16.54 -7.32
C THR A 284 -7.57 17.42 -6.62
N TRP A 285 -6.85 18.27 -7.37
CA TRP A 285 -5.94 19.24 -6.76
C TRP A 285 -6.64 20.27 -5.87
N ASN A 286 -7.97 20.41 -6.01
CA ASN A 286 -8.80 21.35 -5.27
C ASN A 286 -9.79 20.66 -4.31
N GLY A 287 -9.46 19.46 -3.83
CA GLY A 287 -10.29 18.70 -2.88
C GLY A 287 -11.07 17.56 -3.53
N LYS A 288 -11.99 16.97 -2.76
CA LYS A 288 -12.79 15.84 -3.23
C LYS A 288 -14.00 16.30 -4.04
N VAL A 289 -14.27 15.63 -5.16
CA VAL A 289 -15.48 15.82 -5.98
C VAL A 289 -16.37 14.61 -5.86
N VAL A 290 -17.53 14.77 -5.23
CA VAL A 290 -18.57 13.72 -5.18
C VAL A 290 -19.47 13.92 -6.39
N ILE A 291 -19.16 13.22 -7.48
CA ILE A 291 -19.74 13.46 -8.80
C ILE A 291 -21.27 13.22 -8.87
N ARG A 292 -21.82 12.48 -7.92
CA ARG A 292 -23.28 12.23 -7.85
C ARG A 292 -24.09 13.46 -7.47
N ASN A 293 -23.48 14.50 -6.92
CA ASN A 293 -24.16 15.72 -6.49
C ASN A 293 -24.86 16.41 -7.67
N ALA A 294 -26.02 17.01 -7.40
CA ALA A 294 -26.85 17.66 -8.42
C ALA A 294 -26.14 18.86 -9.08
N THR A 295 -25.24 19.52 -8.34
CA THR A 295 -24.47 20.65 -8.85
C THR A 295 -23.67 20.33 -10.12
N TYR A 296 -23.35 19.06 -10.36
CA TYR A 296 -22.57 18.63 -11.55
C TYR A 296 -23.44 18.20 -12.73
N GLU A 297 -24.77 18.34 -12.65
CA GLU A 297 -25.69 17.90 -13.72
C GLU A 297 -25.51 18.64 -15.03
N LYS A 298 -25.21 19.94 -14.94
CA LYS A 298 -24.95 20.81 -16.08
C LYS A 298 -23.54 21.38 -16.06
N ASP A 299 -22.61 20.69 -15.40
CA ASP A 299 -21.20 21.09 -15.34
C ASP A 299 -20.42 20.42 -16.49
N PHE A 300 -20.18 21.17 -17.55
CA PHE A 300 -19.47 20.69 -18.74
C PHE A 300 -17.95 20.94 -18.68
N THR A 301 -17.43 21.23 -17.49
CA THR A 301 -15.97 21.37 -17.28
C THR A 301 -15.33 19.99 -17.01
N PRO A 302 -13.99 19.89 -17.14
CA PRO A 302 -13.25 18.68 -16.75
C PRO A 302 -13.47 18.30 -15.28
N LEU A 303 -13.26 17.03 -14.97
CA LEU A 303 -13.34 16.53 -13.57
C LEU A 303 -12.41 17.33 -12.64
N ASP A 304 -11.19 17.58 -13.09
CA ASP A 304 -10.21 18.46 -12.46
C ASP A 304 -9.55 19.31 -13.55
N PRO A 305 -9.72 20.66 -13.54
CA PRO A 305 -9.12 21.55 -14.56
C PRO A 305 -7.58 21.56 -14.56
N GLU A 306 -6.95 21.18 -13.46
CA GLU A 306 -5.49 21.12 -13.33
C GLU A 306 -4.90 19.74 -13.67
N CYS A 307 -5.74 18.79 -14.04
CA CYS A 307 -5.34 17.42 -14.33
C CYS A 307 -5.35 17.14 -15.84
N ASP A 308 -4.27 16.57 -16.33
CA ASP A 308 -4.10 16.23 -17.75
C ASP A 308 -4.29 14.73 -18.05
N CYS A 309 -4.92 13.97 -17.14
CA CYS A 309 -5.22 12.56 -17.36
C CYS A 309 -6.21 12.35 -18.50
N TYR A 310 -6.30 11.10 -18.99
CA TYR A 310 -7.23 10.72 -20.05
C TYR A 310 -8.67 11.15 -19.76
N THR A 311 -9.15 10.96 -18.53
CA THR A 311 -10.52 11.33 -18.12
C THR A 311 -10.75 12.83 -18.23
N CYS A 312 -9.85 13.66 -17.67
CA CYS A 312 -10.01 15.12 -17.67
C CYS A 312 -9.86 15.75 -19.07
N LYS A 313 -9.03 15.16 -19.94
CA LYS A 313 -8.89 15.65 -21.34
C LYS A 313 -10.10 15.36 -22.22
N ASN A 314 -10.88 14.34 -21.93
CA ASN A 314 -11.88 13.82 -22.86
C ASN A 314 -13.33 13.90 -22.36
N TYR A 315 -13.56 14.06 -21.05
CA TYR A 315 -14.90 13.94 -20.48
C TYR A 315 -15.20 15.06 -19.49
N THR A 316 -16.48 15.43 -19.42
CA THR A 316 -17.01 16.45 -18.50
C THR A 316 -17.59 15.84 -17.23
N ARG A 317 -17.68 16.64 -16.17
CA ARG A 317 -18.34 16.25 -14.92
C ARG A 317 -19.78 15.81 -15.15
N ALA A 318 -20.54 16.52 -15.99
CA ALA A 318 -21.93 16.17 -16.33
C ALA A 318 -22.02 14.77 -16.93
N TYR A 319 -21.16 14.42 -17.89
CA TYR A 319 -21.17 13.11 -18.51
C TYR A 319 -20.75 12.01 -17.51
N ILE A 320 -19.69 12.22 -16.74
CA ILE A 320 -19.24 11.24 -15.73
C ILE A 320 -20.34 11.04 -14.68
N ARG A 321 -21.00 12.12 -14.24
CA ARG A 321 -22.16 12.03 -13.33
C ARG A 321 -23.27 11.18 -13.93
N HIS A 322 -23.63 11.41 -15.19
CA HIS A 322 -24.63 10.61 -15.89
C HIS A 322 -24.28 9.11 -15.82
N LEU A 323 -23.05 8.74 -16.21
CA LEU A 323 -22.60 7.36 -16.19
C LEU A 323 -22.65 6.73 -14.78
N VAL A 324 -22.22 7.47 -13.76
CA VAL A 324 -22.24 6.98 -12.37
C VAL A 324 -23.68 6.83 -11.85
N LYS A 325 -24.59 7.74 -12.20
CA LYS A 325 -26.01 7.68 -11.81
C LYS A 325 -26.75 6.54 -12.48
N THR A 326 -26.42 6.23 -13.73
CA THR A 326 -26.98 5.11 -14.49
C THR A 326 -26.27 3.78 -14.23
N LYS A 327 -25.24 3.79 -13.36
CA LYS A 327 -24.42 2.61 -12.99
C LYS A 327 -23.65 2.01 -14.18
N GLU A 328 -23.31 2.83 -15.16
CA GLU A 328 -22.46 2.42 -16.27
C GLU A 328 -21.03 2.17 -15.79
N ILE A 329 -20.46 1.04 -16.19
CA ILE A 329 -19.10 0.62 -15.79
C ILE A 329 -18.06 1.67 -16.20
N LEU A 330 -18.23 2.30 -17.36
CA LEU A 330 -17.33 3.35 -17.86
C LEU A 330 -17.19 4.50 -16.85
N GLY A 331 -18.25 4.89 -16.14
CA GLY A 331 -18.20 5.95 -15.14
C GLY A 331 -17.21 5.65 -14.01
N THR A 332 -17.26 4.44 -13.47
CA THR A 332 -16.35 4.01 -12.40
C THR A 332 -14.92 3.78 -12.90
N ARG A 333 -14.78 3.33 -14.15
CA ARG A 333 -13.47 3.19 -14.80
C ARG A 333 -12.79 4.56 -14.99
N LEU A 334 -13.49 5.55 -15.53
CA LEU A 334 -12.96 6.91 -15.73
C LEU A 334 -12.53 7.56 -14.42
N LEU A 335 -13.33 7.39 -13.35
CA LEU A 335 -12.97 7.88 -12.02
C LEU A 335 -11.76 7.15 -11.43
N SER A 336 -11.66 5.82 -11.61
CA SER A 336 -10.49 5.05 -11.16
C SER A 336 -9.22 5.48 -11.88
N THR A 337 -9.28 5.67 -13.21
CA THR A 337 -8.19 6.19 -14.02
C THR A 337 -7.72 7.54 -13.50
N HIS A 338 -8.65 8.45 -13.24
CA HIS A 338 -8.33 9.78 -12.72
C HIS A 338 -7.69 9.72 -11.33
N ASN A 339 -8.30 9.00 -10.38
CA ASN A 339 -7.80 8.94 -9.00
C ASN A 339 -6.39 8.32 -8.91
N LEU A 340 -6.12 7.27 -9.67
CA LEU A 340 -4.79 6.67 -9.69
C LEU A 340 -3.77 7.60 -10.35
N TYR A 341 -4.12 8.24 -11.45
CA TYR A 341 -3.27 9.24 -12.09
C TYR A 341 -2.96 10.39 -11.13
N PHE A 342 -3.97 10.91 -10.43
CA PHE A 342 -3.79 11.97 -9.45
C PHE A 342 -2.78 11.59 -8.36
N LEU A 343 -2.91 10.40 -7.75
CA LEU A 343 -1.97 9.96 -6.72
C LEU A 343 -0.56 9.71 -7.26
N THR A 344 -0.45 9.18 -8.48
CA THR A 344 0.86 9.01 -9.13
C THR A 344 1.54 10.36 -9.34
N LYS A 345 0.78 11.37 -9.82
CA LYS A 345 1.29 12.73 -10.02
C LYS A 345 1.58 13.45 -8.69
N LEU A 346 0.78 13.22 -7.66
CA LEU A 346 1.06 13.73 -6.32
C LEU A 346 2.42 13.22 -5.82
N MET A 347 2.69 11.92 -5.96
CA MET A 347 3.97 11.36 -5.52
C MET A 347 5.15 11.80 -6.40
N GLU A 348 4.92 12.04 -7.69
CA GLU A 348 5.92 12.66 -8.56
C GLU A 348 6.26 14.09 -8.07
N ARG A 349 5.26 14.88 -7.73
CA ARG A 349 5.45 16.21 -7.15
C ARG A 349 6.16 16.16 -5.80
N VAL A 350 5.78 15.22 -4.92
CA VAL A 350 6.45 15.01 -3.64
C VAL A 350 7.95 14.74 -3.83
N ARG A 351 8.35 13.90 -4.79
CA ARG A 351 9.76 13.63 -5.08
C ARG A 351 10.51 14.91 -5.50
N ILE A 352 9.91 15.72 -6.37
CA ILE A 352 10.49 17.00 -6.80
C ILE A 352 10.66 17.97 -5.62
N GLU A 353 9.66 18.05 -4.75
CA GLU A 353 9.71 18.95 -3.59
C GLU A 353 10.73 18.48 -2.54
N ILE A 354 10.96 17.17 -2.40
CA ILE A 354 12.04 16.62 -1.57
C ILE A 354 13.40 17.06 -2.15
N GLU A 355 13.62 16.88 -3.46
CA GLU A 355 14.89 17.26 -4.12
C GLU A 355 15.18 18.76 -4.00
N ASN A 356 14.15 19.59 -3.86
CA ASN A 356 14.24 21.04 -3.68
C ASN A 356 14.26 21.50 -2.22
N ASP A 357 14.26 20.59 -1.24
CA ASP A 357 14.17 20.90 0.21
C ASP A 357 12.90 21.73 0.57
N ASN A 358 11.79 21.51 -0.14
CA ASN A 358 10.59 22.35 -0.10
C ASN A 358 9.30 21.59 0.30
N LEU A 359 9.40 20.34 0.74
CA LEU A 359 8.23 19.49 0.97
C LEU A 359 7.29 20.04 2.05
N LEU A 360 7.82 20.70 3.10
CA LEU A 360 6.99 21.34 4.14
C LEU A 360 6.12 22.47 3.59
N ASN A 361 6.68 23.36 2.76
CA ASN A 361 5.92 24.44 2.14
C ASN A 361 4.86 23.89 1.18
N PHE A 362 5.23 22.87 0.39
CA PHE A 362 4.29 22.19 -0.51
C PHE A 362 3.11 21.60 0.28
N ARG A 363 3.37 20.95 1.43
CA ARG A 363 2.33 20.44 2.33
C ARG A 363 1.33 21.53 2.73
N GLU A 364 1.82 22.68 3.20
CA GLU A 364 0.97 23.80 3.63
C GLU A 364 0.11 24.32 2.48
N GLU A 365 0.71 24.57 1.32
CA GLU A 365 0.00 25.01 0.13
C GLU A 365 -1.06 23.97 -0.32
N PHE A 366 -0.68 22.71 -0.36
CA PHE A 366 -1.58 21.61 -0.74
C PHE A 366 -2.75 21.48 0.24
N TYR A 367 -2.50 21.53 1.54
CA TYR A 367 -3.53 21.43 2.57
C TYR A 367 -4.54 22.56 2.44
N LYS A 368 -4.06 23.80 2.31
CA LYS A 368 -4.92 24.98 2.10
C LYS A 368 -5.79 24.84 0.84
N LYS A 369 -5.20 24.37 -0.26
CA LYS A 369 -5.88 24.22 -1.54
C LYS A 369 -6.88 23.06 -1.54
N TYR A 370 -6.51 21.93 -0.95
CA TYR A 370 -7.34 20.74 -0.88
C TYR A 370 -8.48 20.86 0.14
N GLY A 371 -8.37 21.78 1.09
CA GLY A 371 -9.34 22.00 2.17
C GLY A 371 -9.11 21.09 3.38
N TYR A 372 -7.86 20.62 3.59
CA TYR A 372 -7.49 19.98 4.85
C TYR A 372 -7.28 21.04 5.93
N THR A 373 -7.74 20.75 7.14
CA THR A 373 -7.44 21.54 8.33
C THR A 373 -6.37 20.85 9.15
N ASP A 374 -5.50 21.62 9.82
CA ASP A 374 -4.51 21.07 10.75
C ASP A 374 -5.17 20.58 12.06
N GLU A 375 -6.46 20.80 12.21
CA GLU A 375 -7.20 20.41 13.39
C GLU A 375 -7.50 18.90 13.39
N LYS A 376 -7.30 18.37 14.58
CA LYS A 376 -7.52 16.98 14.98
C LYS A 376 -8.93 16.52 14.63
N GLU A 377 -9.13 15.83 13.51
CA GLU A 377 -10.27 14.96 13.33
C GLU A 377 -9.87 13.50 13.44
#